data_04e84129ec0feb1ca25a39a2e20344f0
#
_entry.id   04e84129ec0feb1ca25a39a2e20344f0
#
_cell.length_a   1.000
_cell.length_b   1.000
_cell.length_c   1.000
_cell.angle_alpha   90.00
_cell.angle_beta   90.00
_cell.angle_gamma   90.00
#
_symmetry.space_group_name_H-M   'P 1'
#
loop_
_entity.id
_entity.type
_entity.pdbx_description
1 polymer ?
#
loop_
_entity_poly.entity_id
_entity_poly.type
_entity_poly.pdbx_seq_one_letter_code
_entity_poly.pdbx_strand_id
1 'polypeptide(L)'
;MGYRSLEIVIQSAQELKYVNHVKKMKPYAVVFICDDSNNPISSLENTAVDSDGDSNPKWNFPVKFNINIAEAQKNSHVLVVKLKSHHKTHSDKDIGEVRVPIAELLEGFGDADAEEEDDDEKQVMSKNVVTSDGMSEEGTLAFSYNFGRTVEHPPNHCPPEQVPEIKSRSHNFKIAAKVFVKVVVGGLAQGLGVGGALVS
;
A
#
# COMPACT_ATOMS: atom_id res chain seq x y z
N MET A 1 3.84 -12.18 -25.50
CA MET A 1 3.90 -10.93 -24.69
C MET A 1 4.37 -11.32 -23.31
N GLY A 2 5.52 -10.80 -22.87
CA GLY A 2 6.11 -11.19 -21.58
C GLY A 2 5.68 -10.26 -20.45
N TYR A 3 5.29 -10.86 -19.33
CA TYR A 3 5.07 -10.15 -18.06
C TYR A 3 6.20 -10.46 -17.10
N ARG A 4 6.67 -9.46 -16.36
CA ARG A 4 7.60 -9.64 -15.23
C ARG A 4 7.01 -9.04 -13.96
N SER A 5 7.25 -9.69 -12.83
CA SER A 5 6.95 -9.06 -11.54
C SER A 5 8.06 -8.07 -11.22
N LEU A 6 7.68 -6.85 -10.86
CA LEU A 6 8.57 -5.84 -10.30
C LEU A 6 8.34 -5.80 -8.79
N GLU A 7 9.31 -6.21 -8.03
CA GLU A 7 9.31 -6.16 -6.57
C GLU A 7 10.14 -4.97 -6.10
N ILE A 8 9.55 -4.12 -5.28
CA ILE A 8 10.18 -2.90 -4.78
C ILE A 8 10.11 -2.90 -3.26
N VAL A 9 11.15 -2.45 -2.59
CA VAL A 9 11.10 -2.13 -1.17
C VAL A 9 11.41 -0.65 -0.99
N ILE A 10 10.42 0.14 -0.61
CA ILE A 10 10.60 1.53 -0.24
C ILE A 10 11.26 1.57 1.13
N GLN A 11 12.55 1.91 1.17
CA GLN A 11 13.36 1.80 2.38
C GLN A 11 13.22 3.03 3.27
N SER A 12 13.62 4.19 2.77
CA SER A 12 13.67 5.42 3.56
C SER A 12 13.74 6.65 2.67
N ALA A 13 13.50 7.81 3.25
CA ALA A 13 13.89 9.06 2.63
C ALA A 13 14.73 9.90 3.62
N GLN A 14 15.48 10.86 3.10
CA GLN A 14 16.37 11.72 3.88
C GLN A 14 16.24 13.16 3.41
N GLU A 15 16.39 14.08 4.36
CA GLU A 15 16.43 15.53 4.11
C GLU A 15 15.24 16.07 3.32
N LEU A 16 14.04 15.50 3.58
CA LEU A 16 12.82 15.92 2.91
C LEU A 16 12.46 17.37 3.25
N LYS A 17 11.97 18.11 2.25
CA LYS A 17 11.49 19.48 2.42
C LYS A 17 10.40 19.57 3.49
N TYR A 18 10.55 20.50 4.42
CA TYR A 18 9.55 20.75 5.45
C TYR A 18 8.30 21.42 4.86
N VAL A 19 7.16 20.75 4.96
CA VAL A 19 5.86 21.28 4.53
C VAL A 19 4.97 21.68 5.73
N ASN A 20 5.39 21.39 6.96
CA ASN A 20 4.70 21.72 8.19
C ASN A 20 5.40 22.89 8.89
N HIS A 21 4.66 23.96 9.22
CA HIS A 21 5.28 25.13 9.84
C HIS A 21 5.46 25.05 11.35
N VAL A 22 4.72 24.18 12.04
CA VAL A 22 4.67 24.18 13.52
C VAL A 22 4.88 22.79 14.14
N LYS A 23 4.56 21.72 13.42
CA LYS A 23 4.61 20.33 13.91
C LYS A 23 5.53 19.50 13.06
N LYS A 24 6.15 18.48 13.68
CA LYS A 24 6.87 17.44 12.95
C LYS A 24 6.02 16.89 11.81
N MET A 25 6.66 16.61 10.70
CA MET A 25 6.05 15.87 9.61
C MET A 25 5.79 14.42 10.04
N LYS A 26 4.81 13.81 9.40
CA LYS A 26 4.48 12.40 9.55
C LYS A 26 4.42 11.78 8.15
N PRO A 27 5.59 11.50 7.57
CA PRO A 27 5.66 11.10 6.18
C PRO A 27 5.12 9.70 5.93
N TYR A 28 4.54 9.53 4.75
CA TYR A 28 4.25 8.24 4.15
C TYR A 28 4.42 8.34 2.63
N ALA A 29 4.61 7.21 1.98
CA ALA A 29 4.76 7.13 0.54
C ALA A 29 3.54 6.47 -0.10
N VAL A 30 3.16 6.97 -1.27
CA VAL A 30 2.15 6.37 -2.17
C VAL A 30 2.87 5.91 -3.43
N VAL A 31 2.84 4.61 -3.70
CA VAL A 31 3.59 3.97 -4.78
C VAL A 31 2.63 3.45 -5.83
N PHE A 32 2.84 3.77 -7.08
CA PHE A 32 2.03 3.30 -8.21
C PHE A 32 2.79 3.42 -9.53
N ILE A 33 2.24 2.82 -10.58
CA ILE A 33 2.72 2.97 -11.95
C ILE A 33 1.73 3.81 -12.73
N CYS A 34 2.22 4.74 -13.54
CA CYS A 34 1.41 5.53 -14.45
C CYS A 34 1.87 5.35 -15.91
N ASP A 35 0.97 5.71 -16.84
CA ASP A 35 1.25 5.85 -18.26
C ASP A 35 1.92 7.20 -18.59
N ASP A 36 2.18 7.45 -19.87
CA ASP A 36 2.72 8.70 -20.41
C ASP A 36 1.81 9.91 -20.15
N SER A 37 0.51 9.69 -20.02
CA SER A 37 -0.50 10.71 -19.70
C SER A 37 -0.66 10.98 -18.20
N ASN A 38 0.19 10.39 -17.36
CA ASN A 38 0.13 10.43 -15.89
C ASN A 38 -1.12 9.78 -15.27
N ASN A 39 -1.83 8.92 -15.98
CA ASN A 39 -2.92 8.15 -15.40
C ASN A 39 -2.37 6.93 -14.66
N PRO A 40 -2.78 6.69 -13.41
CA PRO A 40 -2.42 5.46 -12.70
C PRO A 40 -2.95 4.23 -13.45
N ILE A 41 -2.08 3.27 -13.75
CA ILE A 41 -2.41 1.99 -14.40
C ILE A 41 -2.24 0.80 -13.45
N SER A 42 -1.77 1.04 -12.23
CA SER A 42 -1.70 0.05 -11.16
C SER A 42 -2.52 0.48 -9.94
N SER A 43 -2.67 -0.42 -8.95
CA SER A 43 -3.12 -0.05 -7.61
C SER A 43 -2.21 1.01 -6.98
N LEU A 44 -2.78 1.83 -6.08
CA LEU A 44 -2.03 2.75 -5.24
C LEU A 44 -1.70 2.04 -3.92
N GLU A 45 -0.41 1.82 -3.67
CA GLU A 45 0.07 1.17 -2.46
C GLU A 45 0.61 2.22 -1.50
N ASN A 46 0.21 2.16 -0.23
CA ASN A 46 0.60 3.13 0.77
C ASN A 46 1.47 2.50 1.84
N THR A 47 2.59 3.14 2.18
CA THR A 47 3.35 2.77 3.38
C THR A 47 2.58 3.11 4.65
N ALA A 48 3.00 2.56 5.78
CA ALA A 48 2.59 3.11 7.06
C ALA A 48 3.10 4.55 7.22
N VAL A 49 2.37 5.34 8.01
CA VAL A 49 2.80 6.69 8.38
C VAL A 49 3.94 6.59 9.40
N ASP A 50 5.09 7.18 9.10
CA ASP A 50 6.17 7.30 10.06
C ASP A 50 5.95 8.54 10.93
N SER A 51 5.50 8.32 12.17
CA SER A 51 5.18 9.40 13.10
C SER A 51 6.41 10.08 13.72
N ASP A 52 7.56 9.44 13.67
CA ASP A 52 8.80 9.88 14.29
C ASP A 52 9.88 10.30 13.30
N GLY A 53 9.73 9.89 12.04
CA GLY A 53 10.71 10.08 10.96
C GLY A 53 10.97 11.53 10.57
N ASP A 54 9.97 12.40 10.71
CA ASP A 54 10.07 13.82 10.35
C ASP A 54 10.60 14.03 8.91
N SER A 55 11.77 14.64 8.72
CA SER A 55 12.41 14.77 7.40
C SER A 55 13.20 13.53 6.96
N ASN A 56 13.33 12.51 7.83
CA ASN A 56 14.14 11.32 7.58
C ASN A 56 13.38 10.01 7.89
N PRO A 57 12.24 9.75 7.22
CA PRO A 57 11.41 8.60 7.51
C PRO A 57 12.04 7.28 7.05
N LYS A 58 11.60 6.17 7.70
CA LYS A 58 11.97 4.80 7.37
C LYS A 58 10.72 3.92 7.31
N TRP A 59 10.57 3.16 6.22
CA TRP A 59 9.37 2.34 6.03
C TRP A 59 9.68 0.85 5.83
N ASN A 60 10.71 0.52 5.02
CA ASN A 60 11.01 -0.86 4.61
C ASN A 60 9.76 -1.58 4.07
N PHE A 61 9.01 -0.90 3.24
CA PHE A 61 7.70 -1.33 2.75
C PHE A 61 7.84 -2.06 1.42
N PRO A 62 7.54 -3.38 1.36
CA PRO A 62 7.55 -4.15 0.12
C PRO A 62 6.27 -3.89 -0.68
N VAL A 63 6.42 -3.75 -1.99
CA VAL A 63 5.33 -3.65 -2.96
C VAL A 63 5.67 -4.44 -4.21
N LYS A 64 4.66 -5.00 -4.88
CA LYS A 64 4.85 -5.83 -6.06
C LYS A 64 3.86 -5.41 -7.16
N PHE A 65 4.38 -5.23 -8.36
CA PHE A 65 3.61 -4.93 -9.56
C PHE A 65 3.87 -5.99 -10.64
N ASN A 66 2.89 -6.25 -11.49
CA ASN A 66 3.05 -7.07 -12.67
C ASN A 66 3.15 -6.16 -13.90
N ILE A 67 4.28 -6.23 -14.60
CA ILE A 67 4.60 -5.34 -15.70
C ILE A 67 4.53 -6.10 -17.01
N ASN A 68 3.74 -5.63 -17.98
CA ASN A 68 3.87 -6.02 -19.36
C ASN A 68 5.06 -5.27 -19.97
N ILE A 69 6.15 -5.97 -20.26
CA ILE A 69 7.42 -5.35 -20.64
C ILE A 69 7.28 -4.60 -21.98
N ALA A 70 6.61 -5.20 -22.95
CA ALA A 70 6.45 -4.57 -24.27
C ALA A 70 5.62 -3.27 -24.18
N GLU A 71 4.56 -3.28 -23.38
CA GLU A 71 3.73 -2.08 -23.14
C GLU A 71 4.47 -1.03 -22.33
N ALA A 72 5.22 -1.45 -21.28
CA ALA A 72 5.99 -0.54 -20.45
C ALA A 72 7.04 0.24 -21.27
N GLN A 73 7.72 -0.42 -22.18
CA GLN A 73 8.68 0.20 -23.06
C GLN A 73 8.00 1.10 -24.11
N LYS A 74 6.93 0.61 -24.75
CA LYS A 74 6.21 1.34 -25.80
C LYS A 74 5.50 2.59 -25.27
N ASN A 75 4.89 2.50 -24.09
CA ASN A 75 4.01 3.53 -23.52
C ASN A 75 4.70 4.32 -22.40
N SER A 76 6.03 4.23 -22.31
CA SER A 76 6.83 5.00 -21.33
C SER A 76 6.28 4.93 -19.90
N HIS A 77 5.95 3.71 -19.43
CA HIS A 77 5.44 3.54 -18.07
C HIS A 77 6.46 4.04 -17.04
N VAL A 78 5.95 4.68 -16.00
CA VAL A 78 6.76 5.33 -14.96
C VAL A 78 6.34 4.85 -13.58
N LEU A 79 7.31 4.39 -12.79
CA LEU A 79 7.14 4.21 -11.35
C LEU A 79 7.08 5.59 -10.69
N VAL A 80 6.02 5.84 -9.94
CA VAL A 80 5.83 7.08 -9.18
C VAL A 80 5.77 6.77 -7.70
N VAL A 81 6.58 7.48 -6.91
CA VAL A 81 6.54 7.46 -5.45
C VAL A 81 6.22 8.86 -4.96
N LYS A 82 4.99 9.10 -4.54
CA LYS A 82 4.57 10.38 -3.94
C LYS A 82 4.79 10.37 -2.45
N LEU A 83 5.44 11.39 -1.93
CA LEU A 83 5.69 11.58 -0.51
C LEU A 83 4.71 12.59 0.05
N LYS A 84 4.04 12.23 1.13
CA LYS A 84 3.01 13.04 1.78
C LYS A 84 3.23 13.11 3.29
N SER A 85 2.83 14.20 3.91
CA SER A 85 2.79 14.35 5.36
C SER A 85 1.36 14.22 5.86
N HIS A 86 1.11 13.22 6.70
CA HIS A 86 -0.22 12.95 7.28
C HIS A 86 -0.64 14.01 8.29
N HIS A 87 -1.89 14.43 8.20
CA HIS A 87 -2.54 15.35 9.14
C HIS A 87 -3.84 14.77 9.71
N LYS A 88 -3.97 14.76 11.05
CA LYS A 88 -5.18 14.23 11.71
C LYS A 88 -6.45 15.06 11.48
N THR A 89 -6.32 16.36 11.26
CA THR A 89 -7.44 17.32 11.26
C THR A 89 -7.63 18.05 9.93
N HIS A 90 -6.70 17.92 9.00
CA HIS A 90 -6.70 18.59 7.70
C HIS A 90 -6.31 17.57 6.63
N SER A 91 -6.42 17.98 5.37
CA SER A 91 -5.88 17.17 4.26
C SER A 91 -4.37 17.01 4.38
N ASP A 92 -3.89 15.84 3.98
CA ASP A 92 -2.46 15.55 3.94
C ASP A 92 -1.75 16.50 2.96
N LYS A 93 -0.52 16.89 3.30
CA LYS A 93 0.28 17.78 2.46
C LYS A 93 1.23 16.99 1.59
N ASP A 94 1.35 17.40 0.35
CA ASP A 94 2.35 16.85 -0.56
C ASP A 94 3.74 17.40 -0.22
N ILE A 95 4.72 16.51 -0.04
CA ILE A 95 6.13 16.85 0.19
C ILE A 95 6.83 16.93 -1.17
N GLY A 96 6.67 15.91 -1.99
CA GLY A 96 7.27 15.81 -3.31
C GLY A 96 7.06 14.43 -3.92
N GLU A 97 7.71 14.17 -5.04
CA GLU A 97 7.63 12.89 -5.72
C GLU A 97 8.96 12.47 -6.35
N VAL A 98 9.10 11.17 -6.53
CA VAL A 98 10.16 10.56 -7.34
C VAL A 98 9.50 9.85 -8.50
N ARG A 99 10.04 10.02 -9.70
CA ARG A 99 9.57 9.39 -10.93
C ARG A 99 10.73 8.64 -11.58
N VAL A 100 10.52 7.36 -11.87
CA VAL A 100 11.53 6.51 -12.50
C VAL A 100 10.89 5.77 -13.67
N PRO A 101 11.37 5.98 -14.91
CA PRO A 101 10.90 5.21 -16.06
C PRO A 101 11.13 3.71 -15.81
N ILE A 102 10.15 2.87 -16.13
CA ILE A 102 10.32 1.41 -16.02
C ILE A 102 11.45 0.92 -16.91
N ALA A 103 11.68 1.56 -18.06
CA ALA A 103 12.80 1.25 -18.94
C ALA A 103 14.16 1.42 -18.23
N GLU A 104 14.34 2.47 -17.41
CA GLU A 104 15.56 2.70 -16.61
C GLU A 104 15.77 1.57 -15.58
N LEU A 105 14.70 1.11 -14.94
CA LEU A 105 14.78 -0.01 -13.99
C LEU A 105 15.16 -1.32 -14.70
N LEU A 106 14.72 -1.51 -15.94
CA LEU A 106 15.03 -2.71 -16.73
C LEU A 106 16.48 -2.74 -17.23
N GLU A 107 17.12 -1.58 -17.45
CA GLU A 107 18.52 -1.51 -17.89
C GLU A 107 19.50 -2.21 -16.93
N GLY A 108 19.17 -2.26 -15.63
CA GLY A 108 19.95 -2.96 -14.61
C GLY A 108 19.82 -4.48 -14.63
N PHE A 109 18.87 -5.02 -15.40
CA PHE A 109 18.62 -6.45 -15.52
C PHE A 109 18.71 -6.84 -16.99
N GLY A 110 19.71 -7.65 -17.34
CA GLY A 110 19.92 -8.14 -18.70
C GLY A 110 18.71 -8.85 -19.30
N ASP A 111 18.82 -9.29 -20.56
CA ASP A 111 17.78 -10.07 -21.22
C ASP A 111 17.46 -11.33 -20.40
N ALA A 112 16.18 -11.47 -20.04
CA ALA A 112 15.65 -12.45 -19.09
C ALA A 112 15.78 -13.94 -19.50
N ASP A 113 16.54 -14.24 -20.55
CA ASP A 113 16.80 -15.59 -21.06
C ASP A 113 18.14 -16.20 -20.53
N ALA A 114 18.88 -15.46 -19.70
CA ALA A 114 20.07 -16.00 -19.02
C ALA A 114 19.63 -16.97 -17.91
N GLU A 115 19.88 -18.26 -18.10
CA GLU A 115 19.40 -19.37 -17.25
C GLU A 115 20.00 -19.40 -15.82
N GLU A 116 20.85 -18.44 -15.44
CA GLU A 116 21.62 -18.48 -14.18
C GLU A 116 21.68 -17.15 -13.40
N GLU A 117 20.69 -16.30 -13.48
CA GLU A 117 20.64 -15.18 -12.53
C GLU A 117 19.93 -15.62 -11.24
N ASP A 118 20.66 -15.55 -10.12
CA ASP A 118 20.11 -15.71 -8.78
C ASP A 118 18.92 -14.76 -8.62
N ASP A 119 17.72 -15.30 -8.44
CA ASP A 119 16.45 -14.58 -8.23
C ASP A 119 16.50 -13.57 -7.05
N ASP A 120 17.63 -13.47 -6.34
CA ASP A 120 17.82 -12.69 -5.11
C ASP A 120 18.64 -11.39 -5.29
N GLU A 121 19.19 -11.08 -6.46
CA GLU A 121 19.98 -9.86 -6.63
C GLU A 121 19.09 -8.61 -6.70
N LYS A 122 18.95 -7.94 -5.55
CA LYS A 122 18.23 -6.67 -5.44
C LYS A 122 19.12 -5.50 -5.81
N GLN A 123 18.71 -4.75 -6.81
CA GLN A 123 19.35 -3.48 -7.13
C GLN A 123 18.91 -2.41 -6.11
N VAL A 124 19.84 -1.56 -5.69
CA VAL A 124 19.54 -0.44 -4.78
C VAL A 124 19.65 0.86 -5.56
N MET A 125 18.65 1.71 -5.42
CA MET A 125 18.59 3.00 -6.09
C MET A 125 18.28 4.12 -5.10
N SER A 126 18.91 5.27 -5.30
CA SER A 126 18.60 6.51 -4.59
C SER A 126 18.31 7.61 -5.60
N LYS A 127 17.19 8.30 -5.44
CA LYS A 127 16.74 9.37 -6.34
C LYS A 127 16.40 10.63 -5.57
N ASN A 128 16.70 11.77 -6.16
CA ASN A 128 16.29 13.06 -5.60
C ASN A 128 14.77 13.19 -5.64
N VAL A 129 14.23 13.81 -4.59
CA VAL A 129 12.80 14.11 -4.49
C VAL A 129 12.53 15.46 -5.11
N VAL A 130 11.71 15.50 -6.16
CA VAL A 130 11.21 16.74 -6.74
C VAL A 130 10.10 17.27 -5.84
N THR A 131 10.25 18.48 -5.36
CA THR A 131 9.29 19.09 -4.43
C THR A 131 7.92 19.28 -5.06
N SER A 132 6.86 19.37 -4.25
CA SER A 132 5.47 19.47 -4.72
C SER A 132 5.18 20.71 -5.57
N ASP A 133 6.00 21.74 -5.47
CA ASP A 133 5.95 22.93 -6.33
C ASP A 133 6.69 22.73 -7.69
N GLY A 134 7.41 21.62 -7.85
CA GLY A 134 8.15 21.29 -9.06
C GLY A 134 9.39 22.17 -9.32
N MET A 135 9.75 23.03 -8.37
CA MET A 135 10.79 24.05 -8.58
C MET A 135 12.16 23.65 -8.07
N SER A 136 12.23 22.69 -7.17
CA SER A 136 13.48 22.27 -6.55
C SER A 136 13.52 20.77 -6.30
N GLU A 137 14.71 20.26 -6.13
CA GLU A 137 14.98 18.90 -5.64
C GLU A 137 15.48 19.05 -4.21
N GLU A 138 14.72 18.50 -3.23
CA GLU A 138 15.10 18.53 -1.83
C GLU A 138 14.86 17.17 -1.20
N GLY A 139 15.95 16.57 -0.70
CA GLY A 139 15.94 15.24 -0.11
C GLY A 139 16.11 14.12 -1.13
N THR A 140 16.27 12.92 -0.61
CA THR A 140 16.49 11.71 -1.39
C THR A 140 15.56 10.59 -0.92
N LEU A 141 15.12 9.75 -1.85
CA LEU A 141 14.39 8.52 -1.59
C LEU A 141 15.28 7.33 -1.94
N ALA A 142 15.43 6.40 -0.99
CA ALA A 142 16.15 5.15 -1.19
C ALA A 142 15.15 3.99 -1.29
N PHE A 143 15.32 3.16 -2.31
CA PHE A 143 14.55 1.94 -2.51
C PHE A 143 15.41 0.86 -3.16
N SER A 144 15.03 -0.40 -2.95
CA SER A 144 15.60 -1.53 -3.70
C SER A 144 14.53 -2.15 -4.56
N TYR A 145 14.93 -2.79 -5.65
CA TYR A 145 14.00 -3.42 -6.58
C TYR A 145 14.64 -4.65 -7.23
N ASN A 146 13.76 -5.54 -7.70
CA ASN A 146 14.13 -6.72 -8.46
C ASN A 146 13.04 -7.04 -9.48
N PHE A 147 13.40 -7.64 -10.61
CA PHE A 147 12.47 -8.17 -11.58
C PHE A 147 12.50 -9.70 -11.54
N GLY A 148 11.34 -10.31 -11.29
CA GLY A 148 11.19 -11.75 -11.42
C GLY A 148 11.27 -12.23 -12.88
N ARG A 149 11.22 -13.54 -13.08
CA ARG A 149 11.30 -14.16 -14.42
C ARG A 149 10.17 -13.71 -15.34
N THR A 150 10.46 -13.72 -16.65
CA THR A 150 9.43 -13.46 -17.66
C THR A 150 8.44 -14.62 -17.71
N VAL A 151 7.14 -14.31 -17.66
CA VAL A 151 6.05 -15.25 -17.82
C VAL A 151 5.16 -14.84 -19.00
N GLU A 152 4.64 -15.79 -19.77
CA GLU A 152 3.82 -15.49 -20.94
C GLU A 152 2.42 -14.94 -20.61
N HIS A 153 1.94 -15.25 -19.40
CA HIS A 153 0.63 -14.80 -18.91
C HIS A 153 0.82 -14.02 -17.60
N PRO A 154 0.00 -12.98 -17.34
CA PRO A 154 0.03 -12.35 -16.04
C PRO A 154 -0.21 -13.43 -14.99
N PRO A 155 0.58 -13.48 -13.89
CA PRO A 155 0.31 -14.40 -12.81
C PRO A 155 -1.13 -14.20 -12.38
N ASN A 156 -1.93 -15.26 -12.47
CA ASN A 156 -3.35 -15.21 -12.15
C ASN A 156 -3.51 -14.56 -10.78
N HIS A 157 -4.20 -13.42 -10.74
CA HIS A 157 -5.00 -13.11 -9.58
C HIS A 157 -5.86 -14.36 -9.36
N CYS A 158 -5.61 -15.15 -8.33
CA CYS A 158 -6.55 -16.19 -7.94
C CYS A 158 -7.91 -15.51 -7.84
N PRO A 159 -8.90 -15.90 -8.66
CA PRO A 159 -10.26 -15.47 -8.38
C PRO A 159 -10.54 -15.93 -6.95
N PRO A 160 -11.26 -15.16 -6.12
CA PRO A 160 -11.61 -15.61 -4.79
C PRO A 160 -12.17 -17.02 -4.96
N GLU A 161 -11.53 -17.96 -4.28
CA GLU A 161 -11.86 -19.38 -4.30
C GLU A 161 -13.39 -19.48 -4.22
N GLN A 162 -14.01 -20.03 -5.27
CA GLN A 162 -15.44 -20.27 -5.28
C GLN A 162 -15.70 -21.15 -4.05
N VAL A 163 -16.21 -20.52 -3.01
CA VAL A 163 -16.72 -21.22 -1.84
C VAL A 163 -17.65 -22.30 -2.41
N PRO A 164 -17.38 -23.60 -2.22
CA PRO A 164 -18.24 -24.64 -2.77
C PRO A 164 -19.64 -24.35 -2.23
N GLU A 165 -20.58 -24.21 -3.15
CA GLU A 165 -21.99 -24.02 -2.84
C GLU A 165 -22.43 -25.18 -1.95
N ILE A 166 -22.40 -24.94 -0.63
CA ILE A 166 -22.97 -25.90 0.32
C ILE A 166 -24.48 -25.92 0.03
N LYS A 167 -24.89 -26.88 -0.80
CA LYS A 167 -26.31 -27.19 -0.97
C LYS A 167 -26.90 -27.36 0.44
N SER A 168 -27.57 -26.32 0.89
CA SER A 168 -28.23 -26.28 2.18
C SER A 168 -29.25 -27.43 2.22
N ARG A 169 -28.91 -28.49 2.93
CA ARG A 169 -29.92 -29.42 3.46
C ARG A 169 -30.69 -28.66 4.52
N SER A 170 -31.76 -28.03 4.08
CA SER A 170 -32.73 -27.37 4.95
C SER A 170 -33.41 -28.38 5.85
N HIS A 171 -32.89 -28.71 7.01
CA HIS A 171 -33.72 -29.41 8.04
C HIS A 171 -33.39 -29.12 9.50
N ASN A 172 -32.36 -28.31 9.83
CA ASN A 172 -32.02 -28.16 11.26
C ASN A 172 -31.81 -26.71 11.76
N PHE A 173 -32.26 -25.69 11.01
CA PHE A 173 -32.06 -24.29 11.44
C PHE A 173 -33.23 -23.70 12.27
N LYS A 174 -34.30 -24.49 12.52
CA LYS A 174 -35.45 -23.99 13.30
C LYS A 174 -35.37 -24.17 14.81
N ILE A 175 -34.34 -24.89 15.32
CA ILE A 175 -34.22 -25.14 16.76
C ILE A 175 -33.26 -24.16 17.45
N ALA A 176 -32.26 -23.61 16.76
CA ALA A 176 -31.30 -22.72 17.38
C ALA A 176 -31.81 -21.27 17.59
N ALA A 177 -32.77 -20.82 16.77
CA ALA A 177 -33.29 -19.45 16.89
C ALA A 177 -34.26 -19.25 18.08
N LYS A 178 -34.82 -20.34 18.64
CA LYS A 178 -35.73 -20.24 19.79
C LYS A 178 -35.04 -20.17 21.15
N VAL A 179 -33.79 -20.58 21.24
CA VAL A 179 -33.07 -20.58 22.52
C VAL A 179 -32.40 -19.22 22.76
N PHE A 180 -32.02 -18.50 21.69
CA PHE A 180 -31.29 -17.20 21.83
C PHE A 180 -32.20 -16.02 22.22
N VAL A 181 -33.50 -16.07 21.89
CA VAL A 181 -34.43 -14.98 22.21
C VAL A 181 -34.90 -15.05 23.68
N LYS A 182 -34.77 -16.20 24.35
CA LYS A 182 -35.24 -16.35 25.74
C LYS A 182 -34.24 -15.91 26.81
N VAL A 183 -32.96 -15.71 26.46
CA VAL A 183 -31.92 -15.29 27.42
C VAL A 183 -31.80 -13.78 27.50
N VAL A 184 -32.17 -13.03 26.45
CA VAL A 184 -32.05 -11.57 26.41
C VAL A 184 -33.24 -10.84 27.05
N VAL A 185 -34.39 -11.48 27.21
CA VAL A 185 -35.60 -10.85 27.81
C VAL A 185 -35.72 -11.13 29.33
N GLY A 186 -34.91 -12.01 29.89
CA GLY A 186 -34.97 -12.35 31.33
C GLY A 186 -34.05 -11.52 32.26
N GLY A 187 -33.32 -10.55 31.76
CA GLY A 187 -32.30 -9.82 32.53
C GLY A 187 -32.59 -8.36 32.90
N LEU A 188 -33.79 -7.86 32.63
CA LEU A 188 -34.15 -6.46 32.88
C LEU A 188 -35.37 -6.29 33.75
N ALA A 189 -35.51 -7.08 34.82
CA ALA A 189 -36.57 -6.88 35.82
C ALA A 189 -36.12 -7.35 37.19
N GLN A 190 -35.23 -6.58 37.82
CA GLN A 190 -35.19 -6.54 39.31
C GLN A 190 -34.27 -5.38 39.72
N GLY A 191 -34.83 -4.39 40.38
CA GLY A 191 -34.04 -3.39 41.09
C GLY A 191 -34.65 -2.00 41.18
N LEU A 192 -35.96 -1.88 41.33
CA LEU A 192 -36.55 -0.69 41.96
C LEU A 192 -37.06 -1.11 43.33
N GLY A 193 -36.24 -1.03 44.32
CA GLY A 193 -36.51 -1.15 45.75
C GLY A 193 -36.57 0.22 46.39
N VAL A 194 -37.78 0.64 46.68
CA VAL A 194 -38.16 1.81 47.46
C VAL A 194 -37.81 1.61 48.95
N GLY A 195 -37.35 2.67 49.57
CA GLY A 195 -37.24 2.78 51.04
C GLY A 195 -36.57 4.11 51.34
N GLY A 196 -37.15 5.15 51.70
CA GLY A 196 -38.20 5.49 52.64
C GLY A 196 -37.73 5.55 54.08
N ALA A 197 -37.64 6.77 54.66
CA ALA A 197 -37.73 7.19 56.06
C ALA A 197 -36.48 8.04 56.44
N LEU A 198 -36.66 9.37 56.60
CA LEU A 198 -37.19 10.13 57.73
C LEU A 198 -36.34 10.07 59.03
N VAL A 199 -36.08 11.26 59.51
CA VAL A 199 -36.00 11.72 60.92
C VAL A 199 -34.63 12.30 61.31
N SER A 200 -34.62 13.48 61.54
CA SER A 200 -34.32 14.56 62.50
C SER A 200 -33.26 15.50 62.03
#